data_6e9c354deba1ae5016950a49f19f35ff
#
_entry.id   6e9c354deba1ae5016950a49f19f35ff
#
_cell.length_a   1.000
_cell.length_b   1.000
_cell.length_c   1.000
_cell.angle_alpha   90.00
_cell.angle_beta   90.00
_cell.angle_gamma   90.00
#
_symmetry.space_group_name_H-M   'P 1'
#
loop_
_entity.id
_entity.type
_entity.pdbx_description
1 polymer ?
#
loop_
_entity_poly.entity_id
_entity_poly.type
_entity_poly.pdbx_seq_one_letter_code
_entity_poly.pdbx_strand_id
1 'polypeptide(L)'
;MNDNNTETGKEALFKYPLSFSISQGLLNENEIKKDGVTLKHEGRVELYKEHMIITAPGLKTLSIPYRDIDKAEGREYKIYLDILGGQHYKFFELGYEYENFMKNFFFLRNEIIIKDLLMKEKILRPYVEGEFEEKDTSGKTVGKESCLIRVYETGVVVVPVSSQIRRYPFGLIDKISSGDYKIVIRMEDGSTLTLSMLGYEFESLTRDITKANDALIEKTRQLIKEISPDENPENILKLSYMLKDGRAARNEKISSISRQFLKEVENKLKGRQVWDYYNYLYTISD
;
A
#
# COMPACT_ATOMS: atom_id res chain seq x y z
N MET A 1 36.50 3.85 -22.51
CA MET A 1 35.59 4.98 -22.77
C MET A 1 34.67 5.07 -21.60
N ASN A 2 34.86 6.10 -20.80
CA ASN A 2 34.16 6.33 -19.53
C ASN A 2 32.81 6.97 -19.83
N ASP A 3 31.72 6.26 -19.61
CA ASP A 3 30.41 6.87 -19.48
C ASP A 3 30.07 7.03 -17.99
N ASN A 4 30.68 8.05 -17.41
CA ASN A 4 30.19 8.68 -16.19
C ASN A 4 29.00 9.57 -16.57
N ASN A 5 27.82 9.02 -16.71
CA ASN A 5 26.60 9.79 -16.77
C ASN A 5 26.20 10.17 -15.32
N THR A 6 26.80 11.26 -14.86
CA THR A 6 26.40 11.99 -13.65
C THR A 6 25.03 12.60 -13.90
N GLU A 7 23.97 12.01 -13.35
CA GLU A 7 22.69 12.70 -13.10
C GLU A 7 22.86 13.78 -11.99
N THR A 8 23.82 14.66 -12.18
CA THR A 8 24.07 15.82 -11.31
C THR A 8 23.39 17.04 -11.89
N GLY A 9 22.09 17.17 -11.63
CA GLY A 9 21.33 18.31 -12.15
C GLY A 9 20.05 18.67 -11.41
N LYS A 10 19.63 17.88 -10.42
CA LYS A 10 18.47 18.23 -9.59
C LYS A 10 18.95 18.62 -8.20
N GLU A 11 18.55 19.79 -7.74
CA GLU A 11 18.82 20.25 -6.38
C GLU A 11 18.11 19.36 -5.36
N ALA A 12 18.78 19.07 -4.22
CA ALA A 12 18.18 18.31 -3.13
C ALA A 12 16.98 19.06 -2.58
N LEU A 13 15.87 18.38 -2.39
CA LEU A 13 14.65 18.97 -1.83
C LEU A 13 14.81 19.31 -0.35
N PHE A 14 15.51 18.45 0.39
CA PHE A 14 15.75 18.61 1.82
C PHE A 14 17.15 18.12 2.18
N LYS A 15 17.76 18.69 3.22
CA LYS A 15 19.11 18.35 3.70
C LYS A 15 19.10 18.30 5.23
N TYR A 16 19.62 17.20 5.80
CA TYR A 16 19.63 16.96 7.23
C TYR A 16 21.01 16.50 7.72
N PRO A 17 21.62 17.23 8.68
CA PRO A 17 22.77 16.70 9.40
C PRO A 17 22.31 15.59 10.34
N LEU A 18 23.07 14.49 10.42
CA LEU A 18 22.76 13.38 11.30
C LEU A 18 23.97 12.48 11.51
N SER A 19 23.85 11.58 12.47
CA SER A 19 24.77 10.45 12.62
C SER A 19 24.09 9.19 12.11
N PHE A 20 24.87 8.26 11.56
CA PHE A 20 24.34 6.99 11.07
C PHE A 20 25.31 5.83 11.28
N SER A 21 24.78 4.64 11.21
CA SER A 21 25.53 3.40 11.19
C SER A 21 25.00 2.48 10.10
N ILE A 22 25.88 1.63 9.56
CA ILE A 22 25.58 0.66 8.51
C ILE A 22 25.94 -0.71 9.01
N SER A 23 25.08 -1.69 8.83
CA SER A 23 25.34 -3.11 9.10
C SER A 23 24.89 -3.98 7.92
N GLN A 24 25.49 -5.16 7.77
CA GLN A 24 25.13 -6.16 6.78
C GLN A 24 24.65 -7.44 7.47
N GLY A 25 23.63 -8.09 6.91
CA GLY A 25 23.07 -9.36 7.39
C GLY A 25 21.69 -9.23 8.02
N LEU A 26 20.97 -10.35 8.16
CA LEU A 26 19.70 -10.43 8.86
C LEU A 26 19.91 -10.14 10.35
N LEU A 27 19.47 -8.97 10.78
CA LEU A 27 19.47 -8.62 12.20
C LEU A 27 18.24 -9.25 12.87
N ASN A 28 18.42 -10.40 13.53
CA ASN A 28 17.49 -10.82 14.56
C ASN A 28 17.57 -9.84 15.73
N GLU A 29 16.45 -9.43 16.30
CA GLU A 29 16.39 -8.45 17.43
C GLU A 29 17.28 -8.82 18.61
N ASN A 30 17.67 -10.10 18.75
CA ASN A 30 18.56 -10.61 19.79
C ASN A 30 20.06 -10.53 19.45
N GLU A 31 20.44 -10.30 18.18
CA GLU A 31 21.85 -10.24 17.73
C GLU A 31 22.43 -8.82 17.72
N ILE A 32 21.61 -7.79 17.87
CA ILE A 32 22.06 -6.40 18.03
C ILE A 32 22.95 -6.22 19.26
N LYS A 33 22.99 -7.19 20.17
CA LYS A 33 23.76 -7.17 21.42
C LYS A 33 25.05 -7.98 21.41
N LYS A 34 25.39 -8.69 20.33
CA LYS A 34 26.63 -9.46 20.23
C LYS A 34 27.48 -9.00 19.04
N ASP A 35 28.61 -8.35 19.38
CA ASP A 35 29.85 -8.28 18.61
C ASP A 35 29.80 -7.88 17.12
N GLY A 36 29.26 -6.72 16.82
CA GLY A 36 29.60 -5.98 15.62
C GLY A 36 29.92 -4.54 16.01
N VAL A 37 31.16 -4.11 15.86
CA VAL A 37 31.51 -2.68 15.98
C VAL A 37 30.75 -1.94 14.89
N THR A 38 29.57 -1.46 15.24
CA THR A 38 28.78 -0.61 14.35
C THR A 38 29.46 0.75 14.33
N LEU A 39 30.23 1.03 13.30
CA LEU A 39 30.93 2.32 13.18
C LEU A 39 29.90 3.43 13.06
N LYS A 40 29.94 4.36 13.99
CA LYS A 40 29.19 5.63 13.92
C LYS A 40 29.89 6.55 12.93
N HIS A 41 29.11 7.10 12.01
CA HIS A 41 29.54 8.11 11.07
C HIS A 41 28.74 9.38 11.29
N GLU A 42 29.42 10.51 11.34
CA GLU A 42 28.78 11.83 11.29
C GLU A 42 28.72 12.30 9.84
N GLY A 43 27.55 12.73 9.39
CA GLY A 43 27.36 13.11 8.00
C GLY A 43 26.07 13.85 7.76
N ARG A 44 25.58 13.75 6.55
CA ARG A 44 24.30 14.35 6.16
C ARG A 44 23.56 13.43 5.21
N VAL A 45 22.24 13.52 5.23
CA VAL A 45 21.33 12.94 4.26
C VAL A 45 20.66 14.05 3.46
N GLU A 46 20.66 13.90 2.16
CA GLU A 46 19.96 14.76 1.23
C GLU A 46 18.84 13.97 0.57
N LEU A 47 17.60 14.50 0.66
CA LEU A 47 16.42 13.87 0.08
C LEU A 47 16.13 14.48 -1.29
N TYR A 48 16.03 13.63 -2.30
CA TYR A 48 15.64 13.94 -3.67
C TYR A 48 14.28 13.34 -3.98
N LYS A 49 13.75 13.58 -5.15
CA LYS A 49 12.42 13.11 -5.53
C LYS A 49 12.28 11.58 -5.55
N GLU A 50 13.32 10.85 -5.97
CA GLU A 50 13.25 9.40 -6.19
C GLU A 50 14.29 8.60 -5.38
N HIS A 51 15.21 9.28 -4.72
CA HIS A 51 16.30 8.67 -3.94
C HIS A 51 16.76 9.60 -2.82
N MET A 52 17.57 9.08 -1.92
CA MET A 52 18.33 9.87 -0.96
C MET A 52 19.83 9.65 -1.14
N ILE A 53 20.61 10.64 -0.77
CA ILE A 53 22.07 10.58 -0.79
C ILE A 53 22.60 10.75 0.62
N ILE A 54 23.50 9.85 1.03
CA ILE A 54 24.19 9.88 2.31
C ILE A 54 25.65 10.23 2.06
N THR A 55 26.15 11.24 2.75
CA THR A 55 27.54 11.68 2.67
C THR A 55 28.15 11.78 4.06
N ALA A 56 29.38 11.28 4.24
CA ALA A 56 30.17 11.43 5.44
C ALA A 56 31.67 11.54 5.10
N PRO A 57 32.47 12.22 5.93
CA PRO A 57 33.91 12.29 5.74
C PRO A 57 34.53 10.89 5.72
N GLY A 58 35.39 10.63 4.73
CA GLY A 58 36.08 9.36 4.58
C GLY A 58 35.25 8.19 4.05
N LEU A 59 33.95 8.38 3.76
CA LEU A 59 33.11 7.39 3.12
C LEU A 59 32.78 7.77 1.66
N LYS A 60 32.63 6.74 0.84
CA LYS A 60 32.05 6.92 -0.51
C LYS A 60 30.62 7.41 -0.37
N THR A 61 30.21 8.39 -1.17
CA THR A 61 28.83 8.82 -1.25
C THR A 61 27.91 7.66 -1.61
N LEU A 62 26.84 7.49 -0.84
CA LEU A 62 25.85 6.43 -1.02
C LEU A 62 24.57 7.03 -1.57
N SER A 63 24.09 6.49 -2.69
CA SER A 63 22.79 6.85 -3.27
C SER A 63 21.84 5.67 -3.07
N ILE A 64 20.71 5.92 -2.40
CA ILE A 64 19.72 4.90 -2.07
C ILE A 64 18.38 5.27 -2.71
N PRO A 65 17.96 4.59 -3.79
CA PRO A 65 16.64 4.75 -4.35
C PRO A 65 15.56 4.38 -3.33
N TYR A 66 14.45 5.12 -3.28
CA TYR A 66 13.37 4.78 -2.34
C TYR A 66 12.72 3.41 -2.66
N ARG A 67 12.81 2.94 -3.90
CA ARG A 67 12.35 1.59 -4.31
C ARG A 67 13.14 0.46 -3.69
N ASP A 68 14.40 0.72 -3.35
CA ASP A 68 15.30 -0.29 -2.76
C ASP A 68 15.13 -0.40 -1.23
N ILE A 69 14.33 0.49 -0.63
CA ILE A 69 14.01 0.44 0.79
C ILE A 69 12.85 -0.54 1.00
N ASP A 70 13.14 -1.70 1.56
CA ASP A 70 12.14 -2.72 1.89
C ASP A 70 11.30 -2.26 3.10
N LYS A 71 11.96 -1.92 4.20
CA LYS A 71 11.32 -1.46 5.44
C LYS A 71 11.90 -0.15 5.91
N ALA A 72 11.04 0.72 6.43
CA ALA A 72 11.42 1.96 7.09
C ALA A 72 10.57 2.15 8.35
N GLU A 73 11.22 2.44 9.46
CA GLU A 73 10.57 2.59 10.76
C GLU A 73 11.27 3.67 11.59
N GLY A 74 10.47 4.57 12.18
CA GLY A 74 10.93 5.53 13.18
C GLY A 74 10.53 5.09 14.59
N ARG A 75 11.51 4.97 15.50
CA ARG A 75 11.27 4.69 16.93
C ARG A 75 12.37 5.28 17.80
N GLU A 76 12.00 5.79 18.97
CA GLU A 76 12.94 6.35 19.94
C GLU A 76 13.89 7.41 19.33
N TYR A 77 13.36 8.32 18.50
CA TYR A 77 14.15 9.34 17.78
C TYR A 77 15.26 8.78 16.89
N LYS A 78 15.11 7.52 16.44
CA LYS A 78 15.99 6.83 15.50
C LYS A 78 15.18 6.33 14.31
N ILE A 79 15.81 6.24 13.16
CA ILE A 79 15.19 5.75 11.94
C ILE A 79 15.95 4.52 11.48
N TYR A 80 15.22 3.45 11.23
CA TYR A 80 15.75 2.17 10.78
C TYR A 80 15.29 1.94 9.35
N LEU A 81 16.24 1.62 8.48
CA LEU A 81 15.96 1.32 7.07
C LEU A 81 16.59 -0.02 6.73
N ASP A 82 15.77 -0.91 6.19
CA ASP A 82 16.20 -2.17 5.61
C ASP A 82 16.20 -2.02 4.08
N ILE A 83 17.33 -2.30 3.45
CA ILE A 83 17.52 -2.15 2.01
C ILE A 83 17.51 -3.52 1.36
N LEU A 84 16.90 -3.62 0.18
CA LEU A 84 16.99 -4.81 -0.67
C LEU A 84 18.48 -5.14 -0.90
N GLY A 85 18.87 -6.39 -0.62
CA GLY A 85 20.29 -6.78 -0.62
C GLY A 85 20.91 -6.91 0.77
N GLY A 86 20.13 -6.71 1.85
CA GLY A 86 20.51 -7.06 3.22
C GLY A 86 21.39 -6.03 3.92
N GLN A 87 21.37 -4.78 3.46
CA GLN A 87 21.99 -3.67 4.17
C GLN A 87 20.96 -3.02 5.10
N HIS A 88 21.41 -2.64 6.30
CA HIS A 88 20.60 -1.97 7.31
C HIS A 88 21.25 -0.65 7.70
N TYR A 89 20.47 0.42 7.67
CA TYR A 89 20.88 1.75 8.07
C TYR A 89 20.12 2.15 9.33
N LYS A 90 20.84 2.79 10.24
CA LYS A 90 20.25 3.41 11.42
C LYS A 90 20.68 4.87 11.45
N PHE A 91 19.72 5.79 11.37
CA PHE A 91 19.92 7.22 11.50
C PHE A 91 19.57 7.68 12.91
N PHE A 92 20.34 8.57 13.47
CA PHE A 92 20.16 9.10 14.83
C PHE A 92 20.82 10.48 14.97
N GLU A 93 20.58 11.14 16.10
CA GLU A 93 21.09 12.50 16.36
C GLU A 93 20.59 13.57 15.41
N LEU A 94 19.36 13.41 14.91
CA LEU A 94 18.66 14.44 14.10
C LEU A 94 18.16 15.63 14.95
N GLY A 95 18.09 15.47 16.28
CA GLY A 95 17.59 16.52 17.17
C GLY A 95 16.19 16.97 16.80
N TYR A 96 15.98 18.29 16.70
CA TYR A 96 14.70 18.91 16.35
C TYR A 96 14.25 18.62 14.90
N GLU A 97 15.15 18.17 14.04
CA GLU A 97 14.83 17.84 12.65
C GLU A 97 14.23 16.45 12.48
N TYR A 98 14.15 15.64 13.54
CA TYR A 98 13.63 14.27 13.44
C TYR A 98 12.25 14.20 12.82
N GLU A 99 11.29 14.98 13.31
CA GLU A 99 9.91 14.99 12.81
C GLU A 99 9.84 15.50 11.36
N ASN A 100 10.58 16.54 11.02
CA ASN A 100 10.66 17.08 9.67
C ASN A 100 11.26 16.05 8.70
N PHE A 101 12.31 15.36 9.12
CA PHE A 101 12.92 14.31 8.33
C PHE A 101 11.91 13.17 8.07
N MET A 102 11.27 12.65 9.11
CA MET A 102 10.29 11.58 9.01
C MET A 102 9.18 11.94 8.03
N LYS A 103 8.58 13.12 8.21
CA LYS A 103 7.52 13.62 7.35
C LYS A 103 7.97 13.69 5.87
N ASN A 104 9.11 14.31 5.60
CA ASN A 104 9.58 14.53 4.22
C ASN A 104 10.05 13.23 3.58
N PHE A 105 10.75 12.37 4.32
CA PHE A 105 11.20 11.06 3.86
C PHE A 105 10.02 10.16 3.49
N PHE A 106 9.05 9.98 4.41
CA PHE A 106 7.89 9.13 4.13
C PHE A 106 7.01 9.71 3.03
N PHE A 107 6.85 11.04 2.98
CA PHE A 107 6.12 11.66 1.87
C PHE A 107 6.73 11.28 0.51
N LEU A 108 8.04 11.49 0.33
CA LEU A 108 8.72 11.19 -0.94
C LEU A 108 8.69 9.69 -1.27
N ARG A 109 8.98 8.84 -0.28
CA ARG A 109 8.95 7.38 -0.46
C ARG A 109 7.54 6.89 -0.80
N ASN A 110 6.53 7.33 -0.09
CA ASN A 110 5.15 6.95 -0.32
C ASN A 110 4.64 7.37 -1.71
N GLU A 111 5.03 8.56 -2.21
CA GLU A 111 4.70 8.99 -3.58
C GLU A 111 5.28 8.02 -4.64
N ILE A 112 6.48 7.50 -4.43
CA ILE A 112 7.08 6.51 -5.34
C ILE A 112 6.32 5.18 -5.27
N ILE A 113 5.99 4.71 -4.07
CA ILE A 113 5.22 3.47 -3.89
C ILE A 113 3.83 3.60 -4.54
N ILE A 114 3.14 4.73 -4.37
CA ILE A 114 1.84 4.98 -5.02
C ILE A 114 1.99 4.93 -6.54
N LYS A 115 2.99 5.63 -7.08
CA LYS A 115 3.24 5.66 -8.51
C LYS A 115 3.48 4.25 -9.08
N ASP A 116 4.23 3.41 -8.36
CA ASP A 116 4.54 2.06 -8.80
C ASP A 116 3.35 1.09 -8.68
N LEU A 117 2.53 1.24 -7.62
CA LEU A 117 1.37 0.39 -7.38
C LEU A 117 0.12 0.79 -8.19
N LEU A 118 -0.05 2.08 -8.47
CA LEU A 118 -1.31 2.65 -8.98
C LEU A 118 -1.13 3.47 -10.26
N MET A 119 -0.07 3.22 -11.05
CA MET A 119 0.33 4.02 -12.23
C MET A 119 -0.79 4.33 -13.23
N LYS A 120 -1.81 3.48 -13.35
CA LYS A 120 -2.88 3.58 -14.35
C LYS A 120 -4.25 3.87 -13.74
N GLU A 121 -4.37 3.90 -12.43
CA GLU A 121 -5.65 4.13 -11.76
C GLU A 121 -5.96 5.62 -11.71
N LYS A 122 -7.21 5.95 -12.00
CA LYS A 122 -7.70 7.31 -11.87
C LYS A 122 -7.92 7.67 -10.41
N ILE A 123 -7.38 8.82 -10.02
CA ILE A 123 -7.67 9.43 -8.73
C ILE A 123 -9.05 10.08 -8.80
N LEU A 124 -9.98 9.64 -7.96
CA LEU A 124 -11.32 10.22 -7.84
C LEU A 124 -11.32 11.38 -6.85
N ARG A 125 -10.52 11.26 -5.76
CA ARG A 125 -10.30 12.32 -4.79
C ARG A 125 -8.82 12.36 -4.39
N PRO A 126 -8.13 13.50 -4.62
CA PRO A 126 -6.66 13.53 -4.50
C PRO A 126 -6.16 13.55 -3.05
N TYR A 127 -6.73 14.41 -2.20
CA TYR A 127 -6.25 14.60 -0.83
C TYR A 127 -7.39 15.01 0.09
N VAL A 128 -7.50 14.31 1.22
CA VAL A 128 -8.28 14.72 2.38
C VAL A 128 -7.40 14.50 3.61
N GLU A 129 -7.20 15.54 4.40
CA GLU A 129 -6.49 15.43 5.67
C GLU A 129 -7.38 14.78 6.71
N GLY A 130 -6.79 13.94 7.57
CA GLY A 130 -7.49 13.27 8.64
C GLY A 130 -6.57 12.43 9.49
N GLU A 131 -7.14 11.60 10.31
CA GLU A 131 -6.47 10.55 11.09
C GLU A 131 -6.99 9.20 10.68
N PHE A 132 -6.13 8.21 10.66
CA PHE A 132 -6.53 6.81 10.52
C PHE A 132 -6.21 6.03 11.80
N GLU A 133 -7.02 5.02 12.07
CA GLU A 133 -6.76 3.96 13.02
C GLU A 133 -7.03 2.63 12.34
N GLU A 134 -6.02 1.78 12.28
CA GLU A 134 -6.13 0.41 11.77
C GLU A 134 -6.06 -0.59 12.90
N LYS A 135 -6.99 -1.55 12.88
CA LYS A 135 -7.00 -2.69 13.81
C LYS A 135 -6.89 -3.98 13.01
N ASP A 136 -6.07 -4.87 13.51
CA ASP A 136 -5.93 -6.22 12.95
C ASP A 136 -7.16 -7.10 13.25
N THR A 137 -7.12 -8.34 12.80
CA THR A 137 -8.18 -9.34 13.00
C THR A 137 -8.46 -9.68 14.47
N SER A 138 -7.52 -9.39 15.37
CA SER A 138 -7.68 -9.55 16.83
C SER A 138 -8.27 -8.31 17.51
N GLY A 139 -8.45 -7.21 16.76
CA GLY A 139 -8.91 -5.92 17.27
C GLY A 139 -7.81 -5.06 17.89
N LYS A 140 -6.54 -5.47 17.78
CA LYS A 140 -5.38 -4.70 18.24
C LYS A 140 -5.07 -3.59 17.25
N THR A 141 -4.85 -2.37 17.74
CA THR A 141 -4.39 -1.25 16.91
C THR A 141 -2.97 -1.49 16.41
N VAL A 142 -2.81 -1.52 15.09
CA VAL A 142 -1.52 -1.73 14.38
C VAL A 142 -1.01 -0.47 13.69
N GLY A 143 -1.83 0.57 13.64
CA GLY A 143 -1.46 1.89 13.13
C GLY A 143 -2.45 2.94 13.54
N LYS A 144 -1.95 4.12 13.95
CA LYS A 144 -2.77 5.29 14.26
C LYS A 144 -1.92 6.54 14.18
N GLU A 145 -2.23 7.39 13.22
CA GLU A 145 -1.55 8.69 13.05
C GLU A 145 -2.32 9.60 12.08
N SER A 146 -1.89 10.83 11.96
CA SER A 146 -2.39 11.75 10.94
C SER A 146 -1.99 11.28 9.54
N CYS A 147 -2.86 11.50 8.56
CA CYS A 147 -2.66 11.00 7.21
C CYS A 147 -3.31 11.91 6.15
N LEU A 148 -2.90 11.69 4.90
CA LEU A 148 -3.65 12.11 3.72
C LEU A 148 -4.40 10.90 3.17
N ILE A 149 -5.68 11.10 2.85
CA ILE A 149 -6.56 10.05 2.30
C ILE A 149 -6.78 10.35 0.83
N ARG A 150 -6.64 9.34 -0.02
CA ARG A 150 -6.94 9.39 -1.45
C ARG A 150 -7.95 8.32 -1.80
N VAL A 151 -8.86 8.65 -2.70
CA VAL A 151 -9.80 7.67 -3.25
C VAL A 151 -9.45 7.43 -4.71
N TYR A 152 -9.23 6.18 -5.05
CA TYR A 152 -9.00 5.68 -6.41
C TYR A 152 -10.20 4.89 -6.90
N GLU A 153 -10.23 4.53 -8.18
CA GLU A 153 -11.31 3.72 -8.77
C GLU A 153 -11.45 2.34 -8.10
N THR A 154 -10.36 1.77 -7.59
CA THR A 154 -10.35 0.41 -7.04
C THR A 154 -10.07 0.34 -5.53
N GLY A 155 -9.92 1.47 -4.85
CA GLY A 155 -9.64 1.44 -3.40
C GLY A 155 -9.39 2.79 -2.76
N VAL A 156 -9.24 2.73 -1.44
CA VAL A 156 -8.81 3.85 -0.60
C VAL A 156 -7.34 3.68 -0.28
N VAL A 157 -6.59 4.77 -0.38
CA VAL A 157 -5.18 4.84 -0.01
C VAL A 157 -5.01 5.81 1.13
N VAL A 158 -4.40 5.34 2.19
CA VAL A 158 -3.98 6.15 3.35
C VAL A 158 -2.49 6.39 3.22
N VAL A 159 -2.09 7.65 3.22
CA VAL A 159 -0.69 8.11 3.17
C VAL A 159 -0.34 8.69 4.53
N PRO A 160 0.21 7.90 5.45
CA PRO A 160 0.59 8.34 6.78
C PRO A 160 1.71 9.38 6.75
N VAL A 161 1.78 10.21 7.79
CA VAL A 161 2.83 11.26 7.90
C VAL A 161 4.19 10.66 8.20
N SER A 162 4.25 9.58 9.00
CA SER A 162 5.50 9.02 9.53
C SER A 162 5.64 7.52 9.35
N SER A 163 4.79 6.89 8.55
CA SER A 163 4.86 5.47 8.25
C SER A 163 4.55 5.15 6.79
N GLN A 164 4.63 3.86 6.46
CA GLN A 164 4.41 3.39 5.09
C GLN A 164 2.95 3.51 4.70
N ILE A 165 2.72 3.89 3.43
CA ILE A 165 1.42 3.90 2.76
C ILE A 165 0.67 2.58 2.94
N ARG A 166 -0.67 2.68 3.00
CA ARG A 166 -1.59 1.55 3.11
C ARG A 166 -2.67 1.67 2.06
N ARG A 167 -2.95 0.56 1.36
CA ARG A 167 -4.01 0.47 0.36
C ARG A 167 -5.09 -0.47 0.83
N TYR A 168 -6.33 -0.04 0.73
CA TYR A 168 -7.54 -0.80 1.05
C TYR A 168 -8.37 -1.01 -0.22
N PRO A 169 -8.17 -2.13 -0.94
CA PRO A 169 -8.86 -2.40 -2.20
C PRO A 169 -10.36 -2.62 -1.96
N PHE A 170 -11.21 -2.01 -2.76
CA PHE A 170 -12.66 -2.22 -2.65
C PHE A 170 -13.06 -3.69 -2.85
N GLY A 171 -12.30 -4.44 -3.64
CA GLY A 171 -12.49 -5.88 -3.80
C GLY A 171 -12.46 -6.67 -2.49
N LEU A 172 -11.69 -6.20 -1.49
CA LEU A 172 -11.52 -6.86 -0.19
C LEU A 172 -12.34 -6.20 0.93
N ILE A 173 -13.14 -5.18 0.65
CA ILE A 173 -13.98 -4.52 1.64
C ILE A 173 -15.29 -5.29 1.81
N ASP A 174 -15.59 -5.70 3.04
CA ASP A 174 -16.84 -6.32 3.43
C ASP A 174 -17.93 -5.26 3.64
N LYS A 175 -17.63 -4.20 4.41
CA LYS A 175 -18.61 -3.19 4.78
C LYS A 175 -17.98 -1.81 4.94
N ILE A 176 -18.68 -0.79 4.42
CA ILE A 176 -18.42 0.62 4.72
C ILE A 176 -19.57 1.15 5.55
N SER A 177 -19.27 1.80 6.67
CA SER A 177 -20.23 2.46 7.53
C SER A 177 -19.72 3.84 7.95
N SER A 178 -20.63 4.77 8.19
CA SER A 178 -20.29 6.12 8.65
C SER A 178 -21.23 6.54 9.78
N GLY A 179 -20.69 7.28 10.75
CA GLY A 179 -21.40 7.81 11.89
C GLY A 179 -20.42 8.51 12.83
N ASP A 180 -20.91 9.43 13.64
CA ASP A 180 -20.11 10.18 14.61
C ASP A 180 -18.85 10.81 13.99
N TYR A 181 -18.98 11.37 12.78
CA TYR A 181 -17.89 11.96 12.00
C TYR A 181 -16.71 10.99 11.73
N LYS A 182 -16.98 9.69 11.67
CA LYS A 182 -16.02 8.63 11.34
C LYS A 182 -16.53 7.79 10.19
N ILE A 183 -15.59 7.34 9.34
CA ILE A 183 -15.85 6.33 8.32
C ILE A 183 -15.14 5.06 8.78
N VAL A 184 -15.87 3.97 8.89
CA VAL A 184 -15.33 2.67 9.28
C VAL A 184 -15.44 1.72 8.08
N ILE A 185 -14.30 1.24 7.63
CA ILE A 185 -14.15 0.28 6.54
C ILE A 185 -13.72 -1.04 7.16
N ARG A 186 -14.59 -2.06 7.08
CA ARG A 186 -14.28 -3.43 7.50
C ARG A 186 -13.84 -4.25 6.31
N MET A 187 -12.68 -4.87 6.45
CA MET A 187 -12.14 -5.79 5.47
C MET A 187 -12.70 -7.19 5.71
N GLU A 188 -12.63 -8.04 4.69
CA GLU A 188 -13.16 -9.42 4.76
C GLU A 188 -12.40 -10.34 5.70
N ASP A 189 -11.13 -10.07 5.94
CA ASP A 189 -10.33 -10.77 6.96
C ASP A 189 -10.73 -10.40 8.40
N GLY A 190 -11.61 -9.40 8.56
CA GLY A 190 -12.06 -8.88 9.85
C GLY A 190 -11.26 -7.69 10.36
N SER A 191 -10.18 -7.30 9.70
CA SER A 191 -9.46 -6.07 10.02
C SER A 191 -10.31 -4.83 9.73
N THR A 192 -10.01 -3.71 10.39
CA THR A 192 -10.78 -2.48 10.23
C THR A 192 -9.90 -1.27 10.06
N LEU A 193 -10.31 -0.39 9.16
CA LEU A 193 -9.78 0.97 9.01
C LEU A 193 -10.84 1.95 9.50
N THR A 194 -10.49 2.83 10.43
CA THR A 194 -11.31 3.96 10.84
C THR A 194 -10.63 5.25 10.38
N LEU A 195 -11.38 6.09 9.66
CA LEU A 195 -10.98 7.43 9.25
C LEU A 195 -11.74 8.45 10.07
N SER A 196 -11.04 9.41 10.66
CA SER A 196 -11.59 10.42 11.58
C SER A 196 -10.90 11.77 11.39
N MET A 197 -11.33 12.79 12.14
CA MET A 197 -10.79 14.17 12.07
C MET A 197 -10.87 14.78 10.66
N LEU A 198 -11.93 14.44 9.91
CA LEU A 198 -12.13 14.81 8.51
C LEU A 198 -12.74 16.21 8.33
N GLY A 199 -13.21 16.82 9.43
CA GLY A 199 -13.85 18.13 9.39
C GLY A 199 -15.03 18.19 8.42
N TYR A 200 -15.10 19.23 7.62
CA TYR A 200 -16.15 19.45 6.61
C TYR A 200 -16.07 18.48 5.41
N GLU A 201 -14.97 17.74 5.28
CA GLU A 201 -14.78 16.76 4.21
C GLU A 201 -15.46 15.41 4.50
N PHE A 202 -15.96 15.19 5.70
CA PHE A 202 -16.54 13.91 6.13
C PHE A 202 -17.63 13.38 5.19
N GLU A 203 -18.64 14.21 4.91
CA GLU A 203 -19.77 13.77 4.07
C GLU A 203 -19.35 13.57 2.60
N SER A 204 -18.51 14.47 2.08
CA SER A 204 -18.05 14.39 0.71
C SER A 204 -17.14 13.19 0.49
N LEU A 205 -16.22 12.90 1.41
CA LEU A 205 -15.36 11.73 1.36
C LEU A 205 -16.15 10.42 1.48
N THR A 206 -17.10 10.36 2.42
CA THR A 206 -17.99 9.19 2.58
C THR A 206 -18.72 8.88 1.28
N ARG A 207 -19.30 9.90 0.65
CA ARG A 207 -20.00 9.77 -0.63
C ARG A 207 -19.07 9.30 -1.76
N ASP A 208 -17.84 9.82 -1.83
CA ASP A 208 -16.90 9.48 -2.89
C ASP A 208 -16.40 8.04 -2.74
N ILE A 209 -16.12 7.58 -1.51
CA ILE A 209 -15.75 6.19 -1.23
C ILE A 209 -16.91 5.24 -1.59
N THR A 210 -18.14 5.56 -1.17
CA THR A 210 -19.32 4.74 -1.47
C THR A 210 -19.56 4.65 -2.98
N LYS A 211 -19.56 5.79 -3.69
CA LYS A 211 -19.73 5.83 -5.14
C LYS A 211 -18.68 5.03 -5.89
N ALA A 212 -17.41 5.08 -5.46
CA ALA A 212 -16.35 4.32 -6.10
C ALA A 212 -16.55 2.80 -5.92
N ASN A 213 -16.89 2.37 -4.71
CA ASN A 213 -17.21 0.97 -4.43
C ASN A 213 -18.42 0.49 -5.25
N ASP A 214 -19.50 1.28 -5.31
CA ASP A 214 -20.72 0.94 -6.05
C ASP A 214 -20.47 0.89 -7.56
N ALA A 215 -19.61 1.76 -8.10
CA ALA A 215 -19.21 1.73 -9.49
C ALA A 215 -18.51 0.42 -9.87
N LEU A 216 -17.64 -0.13 -8.99
CA LEU A 216 -17.02 -1.43 -9.21
C LEU A 216 -18.03 -2.58 -9.16
N ILE A 217 -18.98 -2.54 -8.24
CA ILE A 217 -20.06 -3.54 -8.16
C ILE A 217 -20.88 -3.51 -9.45
N GLU A 218 -21.26 -2.31 -9.92
CA GLU A 218 -22.05 -2.17 -11.15
C GLU A 218 -21.27 -2.64 -12.40
N LYS A 219 -19.97 -2.31 -12.49
CA LYS A 219 -19.10 -2.83 -13.54
C LYS A 219 -19.07 -4.37 -13.54
N THR A 220 -18.94 -4.99 -12.36
CA THR A 220 -18.97 -6.44 -12.23
C THR A 220 -20.34 -7.01 -12.60
N ARG A 221 -21.44 -6.33 -12.22
CA ARG A 221 -22.81 -6.71 -12.60
C ARG A 221 -23.00 -6.75 -14.12
N GLN A 222 -22.46 -5.76 -14.82
CA GLN A 222 -22.52 -5.72 -16.29
C GLN A 222 -21.75 -6.89 -16.91
N LEU A 223 -20.52 -7.18 -16.43
CA LEU A 223 -19.74 -8.32 -16.88
C LEU A 223 -20.47 -9.66 -16.65
N ILE A 224 -21.12 -9.84 -15.50
CA ILE A 224 -21.90 -11.05 -15.22
C ILE A 224 -23.05 -11.19 -16.20
N LYS A 225 -23.79 -10.11 -16.51
CA LYS A 225 -24.86 -10.12 -17.51
C LYS A 225 -24.37 -10.43 -18.92
N GLU A 226 -23.17 -9.98 -19.29
CA GLU A 226 -22.56 -10.33 -20.58
C GLU A 226 -22.15 -11.81 -20.64
N ILE A 227 -21.78 -12.41 -19.51
CA ILE A 227 -21.41 -13.82 -19.42
C ILE A 227 -22.68 -14.69 -19.42
N SER A 228 -23.66 -14.34 -18.61
CA SER A 228 -24.90 -15.09 -18.38
C SER A 228 -26.13 -14.13 -18.48
N PRO A 229 -26.61 -13.84 -19.69
CA PRO A 229 -27.71 -12.89 -19.91
C PRO A 229 -29.03 -13.30 -19.24
N ASP A 230 -29.28 -14.61 -19.12
CA ASP A 230 -30.51 -15.19 -18.56
C ASP A 230 -30.40 -15.49 -17.05
N GLU A 231 -29.33 -15.03 -16.40
CA GLU A 231 -29.13 -15.26 -14.96
C GLU A 231 -30.15 -14.49 -14.11
N ASN A 232 -30.58 -15.10 -13.01
CA ASN A 232 -31.50 -14.49 -12.07
C ASN A 232 -30.94 -13.17 -11.50
N PRO A 233 -31.71 -12.07 -11.45
CA PRO A 233 -31.25 -10.77 -10.90
C PRO A 233 -30.69 -10.84 -9.48
N GLU A 234 -31.26 -11.70 -8.61
CA GLU A 234 -30.75 -11.91 -7.25
C GLU A 234 -29.37 -12.56 -7.25
N ASN A 235 -29.16 -13.57 -8.11
CA ASN A 235 -27.85 -14.22 -8.27
C ASN A 235 -26.82 -13.25 -8.85
N ILE A 236 -27.21 -12.44 -9.85
CA ILE A 236 -26.34 -11.40 -10.42
C ILE A 236 -25.89 -10.45 -9.32
N LEU A 237 -26.80 -10.02 -8.43
CA LEU A 237 -26.47 -9.14 -7.32
C LEU A 237 -25.44 -9.81 -6.36
N LYS A 238 -25.72 -11.04 -5.91
CA LYS A 238 -24.81 -11.79 -5.01
C LYS A 238 -23.44 -12.01 -5.63
N LEU A 239 -23.40 -12.42 -6.91
CA LEU A 239 -22.16 -12.63 -7.65
C LEU A 239 -21.38 -11.31 -7.84
N SER A 240 -22.07 -10.20 -8.09
CA SER A 240 -21.41 -8.90 -8.30
C SER A 240 -20.71 -8.38 -7.04
N TYR A 241 -21.26 -8.64 -5.86
CA TYR A 241 -20.59 -8.33 -4.60
C TYR A 241 -19.41 -9.27 -4.34
N MET A 242 -19.57 -10.57 -4.63
CA MET A 242 -18.55 -11.57 -4.38
C MET A 242 -17.34 -11.44 -5.33
N LEU A 243 -17.58 -11.09 -6.61
CA LEU A 243 -16.57 -11.04 -7.66
C LEU A 243 -16.13 -9.61 -8.01
N LYS A 244 -16.51 -8.61 -7.20
CA LYS A 244 -16.16 -7.22 -7.48
C LYS A 244 -14.65 -7.03 -7.64
N ASP A 245 -14.26 -6.17 -8.56
CA ASP A 245 -12.86 -5.86 -8.88
C ASP A 245 -12.03 -7.09 -9.35
N GLY A 246 -12.68 -8.07 -10.00
CA GLY A 246 -12.00 -9.29 -10.48
C GLY A 246 -11.53 -10.22 -9.35
N ARG A 247 -12.10 -10.09 -8.17
CA ARG A 247 -11.78 -10.93 -7.03
C ARG A 247 -12.02 -12.40 -7.33
N ALA A 248 -11.04 -13.24 -6.98
CA ALA A 248 -11.19 -14.69 -7.07
C ALA A 248 -12.16 -15.23 -5.99
N ALA A 249 -12.99 -16.18 -6.38
CA ALA A 249 -13.86 -16.90 -5.47
C ALA A 249 -13.77 -18.40 -5.75
N ARG A 250 -13.97 -19.22 -4.71
CA ARG A 250 -13.97 -20.67 -4.85
C ARG A 250 -15.17 -21.13 -5.68
N ASN A 251 -14.95 -22.13 -6.55
CA ASN A 251 -16.00 -22.69 -7.40
C ASN A 251 -17.23 -23.15 -6.62
N GLU A 252 -17.06 -23.72 -5.41
CA GLU A 252 -18.16 -24.13 -4.54
C GLU A 252 -19.03 -22.94 -4.14
N LYS A 253 -18.42 -21.79 -3.81
CA LYS A 253 -19.15 -20.56 -3.46
C LYS A 253 -19.92 -20.00 -4.67
N ILE A 254 -19.30 -19.97 -5.85
CA ILE A 254 -19.96 -19.56 -7.09
C ILE A 254 -21.12 -20.51 -7.39
N SER A 255 -20.88 -21.82 -7.36
CA SER A 255 -21.89 -22.84 -7.64
C SER A 255 -23.06 -22.84 -6.67
N SER A 256 -22.84 -22.44 -5.41
CA SER A 256 -23.91 -22.31 -4.42
C SER A 256 -24.86 -21.15 -4.74
N ILE A 257 -24.41 -20.14 -5.48
CA ILE A 257 -25.23 -19.01 -5.94
C ILE A 257 -25.82 -19.35 -7.33
N SER A 258 -24.98 -19.73 -8.30
CA SER A 258 -25.40 -20.09 -9.65
C SER A 258 -24.44 -21.09 -10.30
N ARG A 259 -24.93 -22.34 -10.46
CA ARG A 259 -24.23 -23.37 -11.25
C ARG A 259 -24.24 -23.05 -12.74
N GLN A 260 -25.28 -22.35 -13.21
CA GLN A 260 -25.38 -21.95 -14.61
C GLN A 260 -24.29 -20.95 -14.94
N PHE A 261 -24.11 -19.90 -14.13
CA PHE A 261 -23.06 -18.90 -14.32
C PHE A 261 -21.68 -19.54 -14.41
N LEU A 262 -21.34 -20.46 -13.50
CA LEU A 262 -20.05 -21.17 -13.52
C LEU A 262 -19.83 -21.92 -14.85
N LYS A 263 -20.84 -22.68 -15.31
CA LYS A 263 -20.79 -23.38 -16.61
C LYS A 263 -20.57 -22.42 -17.79
N GLU A 264 -21.22 -21.28 -17.78
CA GLU A 264 -21.07 -20.28 -18.85
C GLU A 264 -19.68 -19.63 -18.84
N VAL A 265 -19.12 -19.35 -17.66
CA VAL A 265 -17.72 -18.91 -17.50
C VAL A 265 -16.77 -19.96 -18.10
N GLU A 266 -16.89 -21.24 -17.72
CA GLU A 266 -16.07 -22.34 -18.24
C GLU A 266 -16.21 -22.47 -19.75
N ASN A 267 -17.43 -22.39 -20.29
CA ASN A 267 -17.66 -22.45 -21.73
C ASN A 267 -17.02 -21.28 -22.49
N LYS A 268 -17.00 -20.07 -21.91
CA LYS A 268 -16.29 -18.91 -22.49
C LYS A 268 -14.78 -19.04 -22.43
N LEU A 269 -14.25 -19.81 -21.48
CA LEU A 269 -12.81 -20.08 -21.38
C LEU A 269 -12.35 -21.18 -22.33
N LYS A 270 -13.23 -22.14 -22.66
CA LYS A 270 -12.95 -23.23 -23.62
C LYS A 270 -12.53 -22.63 -24.97
N GLY A 271 -11.45 -23.14 -25.55
CA GLY A 271 -10.91 -22.66 -26.83
C GLY A 271 -10.01 -21.41 -26.72
N ARG A 272 -9.76 -20.89 -25.54
CA ARG A 272 -8.76 -19.86 -25.29
C ARG A 272 -7.49 -20.46 -24.68
N GLN A 273 -6.33 -19.82 -24.91
CA GLN A 273 -5.06 -20.26 -24.30
C GLN A 273 -5.11 -20.36 -22.77
N VAL A 274 -5.99 -19.57 -22.14
CA VAL A 274 -6.22 -19.57 -20.68
C VAL A 274 -6.88 -20.87 -20.19
N TRP A 275 -7.54 -21.64 -21.06
CA TRP A 275 -8.24 -22.88 -20.68
C TRP A 275 -7.28 -23.95 -20.12
N ASP A 276 -6.14 -24.16 -20.77
CA ASP A 276 -5.16 -25.15 -20.32
C ASP A 276 -4.57 -24.76 -18.96
N TYR A 277 -4.33 -23.46 -18.76
CA TYR A 277 -3.87 -22.94 -17.49
C TYR A 277 -4.93 -23.06 -16.39
N TYR A 278 -6.19 -22.77 -16.71
CA TYR A 278 -7.32 -22.95 -15.78
C TYR A 278 -7.43 -24.42 -15.32
N ASN A 279 -7.40 -25.37 -16.25
CA ASN A 279 -7.42 -26.80 -15.94
C ASN A 279 -6.22 -27.24 -15.08
N TYR A 280 -5.03 -26.74 -15.40
CA TYR A 280 -3.84 -27.00 -14.58
C TYR A 280 -4.02 -26.52 -13.15
N LEU A 281 -4.46 -25.27 -12.95
CA LEU A 281 -4.74 -24.73 -11.62
C LEU A 281 -5.81 -25.53 -10.87
N TYR A 282 -6.85 -25.98 -11.58
CA TYR A 282 -7.91 -26.80 -11.00
C TYR A 282 -7.38 -28.14 -10.47
N THR A 283 -6.41 -28.75 -11.16
CA THR A 283 -5.81 -30.03 -10.74
C THR A 283 -4.87 -29.95 -9.55
N ILE A 284 -4.35 -28.74 -9.24
CA ILE A 284 -3.41 -28.52 -8.11
C ILE A 284 -4.06 -27.78 -6.93
N SER A 285 -5.36 -27.44 -7.02
CA SER A 285 -6.07 -26.66 -6.00
C SER A 285 -6.80 -27.52 -4.94
N ASP A 286 -6.69 -28.84 -5.00
CA ASP A 286 -7.27 -29.80 -4.02
C ASP A 286 -6.39 -29.99 -2.79
#